data_5224f197a65c9ef54aecbe76a159810f
#
_entry.id   5224f197a65c9ef54aecbe76a159810f
#
_cell.length_a   1.000
_cell.length_b   1.000
_cell.length_c   1.000
_cell.angle_alpha   90.00
_cell.angle_beta   90.00
_cell.angle_gamma   90.00
#
_symmetry.space_group_name_H-M   'P 1'
#
loop_
_entity.id
_entity.type
_entity.pdbx_description
1 polymer ?
#
loop_
_entity_poly.entity_id
_entity_poly.type
_entity_poly.pdbx_seq_one_letter_code
_entity_poly.pdbx_strand_id
1 'polypeptide(L)'
;LANSGAVKAVGIVGAAFVAPDTTLSVEAPAATPEITSSTYAVTSTPVYVEISLKAGTYSVESLPIPVAVTIETPAGVDGNKAVIFHFVNGGLEEIKPIYNASANTLTFTVNHFSTFAIAEANNTATAEGTDNAFGRYRDNVASEIANAKDGATVKISRDKNINALPNDIMQALYKKQTVALELEYTFEGNEYTVTIPAGKAEDNAIEWYGPLYLQMRYGK
;
A
#
# COMPACT_ATOMS: atom_id res chain seq x y z
N LEU A 1 -11.06 -10.09 20.41
CA LEU A 1 -10.74 -10.46 19.04
C LEU A 1 -10.71 -11.98 18.90
N ALA A 2 -11.39 -12.53 17.89
CA ALA A 2 -11.35 -13.95 17.60
C ALA A 2 -10.01 -14.31 16.93
N ASN A 3 -9.54 -15.54 17.16
CA ASN A 3 -8.29 -16.05 16.59
C ASN A 3 -8.60 -17.20 15.63
N SER A 4 -7.94 -17.19 14.47
CA SER A 4 -8.00 -18.30 13.52
C SER A 4 -7.04 -19.46 13.84
N GLY A 5 -6.32 -19.41 14.95
CA GLY A 5 -5.25 -20.35 15.28
C GLY A 5 -3.91 -20.05 14.59
N ALA A 6 -3.93 -19.61 13.34
CA ALA A 6 -2.74 -19.31 12.54
C ALA A 6 -2.42 -17.80 12.49
N VAL A 7 -3.43 -16.95 12.62
CA VAL A 7 -3.31 -15.49 12.55
C VAL A 7 -4.23 -14.84 13.57
N LYS A 8 -3.76 -13.81 14.23
CA LYS A 8 -4.55 -13.02 15.18
C LYS A 8 -4.76 -11.61 14.66
N ALA A 9 -6.01 -11.13 14.75
CA ALA A 9 -6.29 -9.71 14.55
C ALA A 9 -5.80 -8.92 15.77
N VAL A 10 -5.05 -7.86 15.53
CA VAL A 10 -4.53 -6.96 16.57
C VAL A 10 -5.39 -5.71 16.67
N GLY A 11 -5.93 -5.21 15.58
CA GLY A 11 -6.78 -4.03 15.59
C GLY A 11 -7.39 -3.67 14.26
N ILE A 12 -8.37 -2.78 14.34
CA ILE A 12 -8.95 -2.07 13.20
C ILE A 12 -9.05 -0.59 13.58
N VAL A 13 -8.61 0.29 12.69
CA VAL A 13 -8.61 1.73 12.88
C VAL A 13 -9.35 2.40 11.74
N GLY A 14 -10.06 3.49 12.03
CA GLY A 14 -10.88 4.22 11.07
C GLY A 14 -12.35 3.81 11.07
N ALA A 15 -12.74 2.94 12.00
CA ALA A 15 -14.09 2.39 12.11
C ALA A 15 -15.08 3.32 12.83
N ALA A 16 -14.99 4.64 12.68
CA ALA A 16 -15.90 5.61 13.31
C ALA A 16 -17.38 5.43 12.92
N PHE A 17 -17.67 4.57 11.94
CA PHE A 17 -19.01 4.28 11.44
C PHE A 17 -19.51 2.90 11.84
N VAL A 18 -18.80 2.18 12.69
CA VAL A 18 -19.20 0.84 13.11
C VAL A 18 -20.02 0.92 14.40
N ALA A 19 -21.10 0.18 14.44
CA ALA A 19 -21.95 0.12 15.63
C ALA A 19 -21.15 -0.37 16.87
N PRO A 20 -21.53 0.04 18.09
CA PRO A 20 -20.80 -0.31 19.32
C PRO A 20 -20.63 -1.82 19.57
N ASP A 21 -21.51 -2.65 19.02
CA ASP A 21 -21.50 -4.11 19.10
C ASP A 21 -20.77 -4.80 17.94
N THR A 22 -19.97 -4.03 17.18
CA THR A 22 -19.23 -4.58 16.06
C THR A 22 -18.06 -5.44 16.53
N THR A 23 -17.94 -6.62 15.92
CA THR A 23 -16.86 -7.56 16.16
C THR A 23 -16.09 -7.87 14.89
N LEU A 24 -14.76 -7.85 14.99
CA LEU A 24 -13.86 -8.33 13.94
C LEU A 24 -13.47 -9.77 14.27
N SER A 25 -13.70 -10.70 13.38
CA SER A 25 -13.21 -12.07 13.51
C SER A 25 -12.22 -12.41 12.41
N VAL A 26 -11.24 -13.25 12.76
CA VAL A 26 -10.27 -13.84 11.83
C VAL A 26 -10.34 -15.35 12.04
N GLU A 27 -10.78 -16.05 11.01
CA GLU A 27 -11.05 -17.49 11.06
C GLU A 27 -10.36 -18.20 9.89
N ALA A 28 -10.24 -19.52 9.95
CA ALA A 28 -9.83 -20.28 8.78
C ALA A 28 -10.95 -20.22 7.73
N PRO A 29 -10.65 -19.93 6.46
CA PRO A 29 -11.68 -19.87 5.44
C PRO A 29 -12.21 -21.25 5.08
N ALA A 30 -13.44 -21.30 4.57
CA ALA A 30 -14.07 -22.53 4.11
C ALA A 30 -13.40 -23.11 2.85
N ALA A 31 -12.73 -22.26 2.07
CA ALA A 31 -12.00 -22.63 0.85
C ALA A 31 -10.72 -21.80 0.73
N THR A 32 -9.73 -22.35 0.04
CA THR A 32 -8.45 -21.70 -0.25
C THR A 32 -8.38 -21.43 -1.75
N PRO A 33 -8.81 -20.23 -2.21
CA PRO A 33 -8.74 -19.88 -3.63
C PRO A 33 -7.31 -19.90 -4.15
N GLU A 34 -7.14 -20.24 -5.41
CA GLU A 34 -5.82 -20.18 -6.06
C GLU A 34 -5.37 -18.71 -6.23
N ILE A 35 -4.11 -18.44 -5.90
CA ILE A 35 -3.51 -17.13 -6.13
C ILE A 35 -3.01 -17.08 -7.57
N THR A 36 -3.78 -16.41 -8.44
CA THR A 36 -3.38 -16.16 -9.83
C THR A 36 -2.96 -14.70 -9.96
N SER A 37 -1.68 -14.42 -9.65
CA SER A 37 -1.11 -13.08 -9.72
C SER A 37 -0.23 -12.96 -10.96
N SER A 38 -0.37 -11.85 -11.68
CA SER A 38 0.55 -11.45 -12.75
C SER A 38 1.69 -10.57 -12.23
N THR A 39 1.53 -9.99 -11.06
CA THR A 39 2.47 -9.04 -10.43
C THR A 39 3.45 -9.72 -9.49
N TYR A 40 3.02 -10.80 -8.82
CA TYR A 40 3.80 -11.44 -7.78
C TYR A 40 3.96 -12.95 -8.01
N ALA A 41 5.20 -13.44 -7.89
CA ALA A 41 5.47 -14.87 -7.72
C ALA A 41 5.49 -15.20 -6.23
N VAL A 42 4.54 -16.00 -5.79
CA VAL A 42 4.49 -16.50 -4.41
C VAL A 42 5.68 -17.43 -4.16
N THR A 43 6.41 -17.20 -3.08
CA THR A 43 7.65 -17.92 -2.74
C THR A 43 7.57 -18.72 -1.43
N SER A 44 6.48 -18.54 -0.66
CA SER A 44 6.19 -19.32 0.54
C SER A 44 4.83 -20.02 0.44
N THR A 45 4.55 -20.93 1.35
CA THR A 45 3.20 -21.47 1.49
C THR A 45 2.24 -20.37 1.97
N PRO A 46 1.16 -20.06 1.24
CA PRO A 46 0.20 -19.05 1.65
C PRO A 46 -0.55 -19.46 2.93
N VAL A 47 -0.73 -18.50 3.82
CA VAL A 47 -1.60 -18.64 5.00
C VAL A 47 -2.93 -17.94 4.69
N TYR A 48 -4.00 -18.71 4.65
CA TYR A 48 -5.33 -18.20 4.33
C TYR A 48 -6.10 -17.85 5.59
N VAL A 49 -6.79 -16.73 5.56
CA VAL A 49 -7.67 -16.26 6.62
C VAL A 49 -8.96 -15.69 6.03
N GLU A 50 -10.07 -15.92 6.71
CA GLU A 50 -11.32 -15.22 6.49
C GLU A 50 -11.41 -14.10 7.51
N ILE A 51 -11.44 -12.85 7.02
CA ILE A 51 -11.65 -11.70 7.88
C ILE A 51 -13.10 -11.26 7.69
N SER A 52 -13.85 -11.22 8.78
CA SER A 52 -15.24 -10.79 8.77
C SER A 52 -15.51 -9.73 9.83
N LEU A 53 -16.35 -8.77 9.47
CA LEU A 53 -16.84 -7.73 10.35
C LEU A 53 -18.35 -7.97 10.59
N LYS A 54 -18.78 -8.01 11.84
CA LYS A 54 -20.18 -8.21 12.21
C LYS A 54 -20.65 -7.09 13.11
N ALA A 55 -21.80 -6.52 12.81
CA ALA A 55 -22.53 -5.60 13.68
C ALA A 55 -23.75 -6.35 14.26
N GLY A 56 -23.63 -6.84 15.49
CA GLY A 56 -24.58 -7.79 16.07
C GLY A 56 -24.65 -9.09 15.26
N THR A 57 -25.81 -9.39 14.68
CA THR A 57 -26.03 -10.57 13.81
C THR A 57 -25.77 -10.32 12.34
N TYR A 58 -25.52 -9.08 11.92
CA TYR A 58 -25.34 -8.70 10.53
C TYR A 58 -23.86 -8.74 10.12
N SER A 59 -23.56 -9.40 8.99
CA SER A 59 -22.26 -9.33 8.37
C SER A 59 -22.12 -7.99 7.63
N VAL A 60 -21.00 -7.32 7.85
CA VAL A 60 -20.62 -6.11 7.12
C VAL A 60 -19.62 -6.54 6.06
N GLU A 61 -20.06 -6.68 4.83
CA GLU A 61 -19.19 -7.11 3.70
C GLU A 61 -18.34 -5.98 3.15
N SER A 62 -18.85 -4.74 3.22
CA SER A 62 -18.14 -3.57 2.74
C SER A 62 -18.38 -2.35 3.61
N LEU A 63 -17.40 -1.46 3.64
CA LEU A 63 -17.47 -0.16 4.28
C LEU A 63 -17.36 0.96 3.23
N PRO A 64 -18.04 2.09 3.44
CA PRO A 64 -17.95 3.23 2.52
C PRO A 64 -16.58 3.91 2.53
N ILE A 65 -15.80 3.68 3.58
CA ILE A 65 -14.45 4.25 3.76
C ILE A 65 -13.51 3.10 4.12
N PRO A 66 -12.32 3.03 3.51
CA PRO A 66 -11.31 2.05 3.88
C PRO A 66 -10.87 2.16 5.33
N VAL A 67 -10.61 1.02 5.95
CA VAL A 67 -10.12 0.91 7.32
C VAL A 67 -8.78 0.19 7.35
N ALA A 68 -7.92 0.57 8.28
CA ALA A 68 -6.66 -0.12 8.49
C ALA A 68 -6.88 -1.35 9.39
N VAL A 69 -6.52 -2.51 8.88
CA VAL A 69 -6.54 -3.80 9.60
C VAL A 69 -5.12 -4.18 9.96
N THR A 70 -4.89 -4.52 11.22
CA THR A 70 -3.59 -5.01 11.68
C THR A 70 -3.73 -6.45 12.16
N ILE A 71 -2.88 -7.32 11.66
CA ILE A 71 -2.82 -8.74 12.03
C ILE A 71 -1.41 -9.10 12.50
N GLU A 72 -1.26 -10.15 13.29
CA GLU A 72 0.05 -10.73 13.56
C GLU A 72 0.62 -11.32 12.26
N THR A 73 1.94 -11.19 12.06
CA THR A 73 2.61 -11.84 10.92
C THR A 73 2.51 -13.36 11.09
N PRO A 74 1.98 -14.09 10.11
CA PRO A 74 1.87 -15.53 10.20
C PRO A 74 3.22 -16.21 10.40
N ALA A 75 3.24 -17.32 11.15
CA ALA A 75 4.46 -18.10 11.33
C ALA A 75 5.01 -18.57 9.99
N GLY A 76 6.32 -18.41 9.78
CA GLY A 76 7.00 -18.80 8.55
C GLY A 76 6.91 -17.78 7.41
N VAL A 77 6.35 -16.59 7.65
CA VAL A 77 6.32 -15.48 6.69
C VAL A 77 7.30 -14.39 7.13
N ASP A 78 8.23 -14.01 6.27
CA ASP A 78 9.04 -12.81 6.46
C ASP A 78 8.16 -11.58 6.16
N GLY A 79 7.87 -10.78 7.18
CA GLY A 79 7.01 -9.61 7.07
C GLY A 79 7.51 -8.56 6.07
N ASN A 80 8.83 -8.48 5.82
CA ASN A 80 9.39 -7.57 4.81
C ASN A 80 9.03 -7.99 3.38
N LYS A 81 8.82 -9.30 3.17
CA LYS A 81 8.48 -9.89 1.87
C LYS A 81 7.00 -10.19 1.73
N ALA A 82 6.23 -9.98 2.79
CA ALA A 82 4.81 -10.30 2.81
C ALA A 82 4.04 -9.50 1.76
N VAL A 83 3.15 -10.20 1.08
CA VAL A 83 2.10 -9.65 0.23
C VAL A 83 0.78 -10.26 0.68
N ILE A 84 -0.26 -9.45 0.71
CA ILE A 84 -1.60 -9.87 1.04
C ILE A 84 -2.40 -9.93 -0.25
N PHE A 85 -3.01 -11.07 -0.50
CA PHE A 85 -3.86 -11.35 -1.63
C PHE A 85 -5.30 -11.38 -1.13
N HIS A 86 -6.09 -10.41 -1.50
CA HIS A 86 -7.48 -10.23 -1.09
C HIS A 86 -8.41 -10.71 -2.19
N PHE A 87 -9.21 -11.73 -1.92
CA PHE A 87 -10.17 -12.31 -2.87
C PHE A 87 -11.52 -11.61 -2.71
N VAL A 88 -11.86 -10.72 -3.61
CA VAL A 88 -13.07 -9.90 -3.57
C VAL A 88 -13.75 -9.82 -4.93
N ASN A 89 -15.09 -9.95 -4.95
CA ASN A 89 -15.90 -9.81 -6.16
C ASN A 89 -15.46 -10.71 -7.34
N GLY A 90 -14.92 -11.89 -7.04
CA GLY A 90 -14.40 -12.82 -8.06
C GLY A 90 -13.07 -12.41 -8.67
N GLY A 91 -12.43 -11.39 -8.13
CA GLY A 91 -11.11 -10.91 -8.49
C GLY A 91 -10.08 -11.07 -7.38
N LEU A 92 -8.87 -10.63 -7.64
CA LEU A 92 -7.74 -10.64 -6.73
C LEU A 92 -7.20 -9.22 -6.58
N GLU A 93 -7.19 -8.71 -5.35
CA GLU A 93 -6.49 -7.48 -4.99
C GLU A 93 -5.17 -7.84 -4.33
N GLU A 94 -4.10 -7.19 -4.74
CA GLU A 94 -2.75 -7.42 -4.23
C GLU A 94 -2.34 -6.22 -3.37
N ILE A 95 -2.09 -6.47 -2.08
CA ILE A 95 -1.84 -5.42 -1.11
C ILE A 95 -0.45 -5.61 -0.50
N LYS A 96 0.41 -4.61 -0.59
CA LYS A 96 1.67 -4.59 0.15
C LYS A 96 1.40 -4.03 1.54
N PRO A 97 1.50 -4.85 2.61
CA PRO A 97 1.25 -4.38 3.96
C PRO A 97 2.44 -3.56 4.49
N ILE A 98 2.18 -2.75 5.50
CA ILE A 98 3.21 -2.13 6.33
C ILE A 98 3.60 -3.15 7.41
N TYR A 99 4.85 -3.57 7.41
CA TYR A 99 5.39 -4.47 8.41
C TYR A 99 5.99 -3.69 9.59
N ASN A 100 5.56 -4.04 10.79
CA ASN A 100 6.16 -3.56 12.04
C ASN A 100 6.99 -4.69 12.66
N ALA A 101 8.31 -4.62 12.50
CA ALA A 101 9.21 -5.65 13.01
C ALA A 101 9.22 -5.76 14.54
N SER A 102 9.01 -4.65 15.27
CA SER A 102 9.01 -4.65 16.74
C SER A 102 7.80 -5.36 17.33
N ALA A 103 6.63 -5.23 16.67
CA ALA A 103 5.38 -5.87 17.08
C ALA A 103 5.13 -7.18 16.32
N ASN A 104 5.91 -7.48 15.30
CA ASN A 104 5.72 -8.57 14.34
C ASN A 104 4.30 -8.57 13.74
N THR A 105 3.88 -7.42 13.21
CA THR A 105 2.53 -7.23 12.67
C THR A 105 2.56 -6.69 11.24
N LEU A 106 1.50 -7.01 10.50
CA LEU A 106 1.20 -6.50 9.17
C LEU A 106 -0.02 -5.59 9.25
N THR A 107 0.09 -4.37 8.75
CA THR A 107 -1.03 -3.42 8.65
C THR A 107 -1.34 -3.15 7.18
N PHE A 108 -2.59 -3.23 6.81
CA PHE A 108 -3.07 -2.98 5.46
C PHE A 108 -4.46 -2.33 5.47
N THR A 109 -4.85 -1.72 4.37
CA THR A 109 -6.09 -0.95 4.28
C THR A 109 -7.06 -1.65 3.33
N VAL A 110 -8.29 -1.86 3.78
CA VAL A 110 -9.36 -2.48 3.00
C VAL A 110 -10.71 -1.84 3.33
N ASN A 111 -11.64 -1.94 2.40
CA ASN A 111 -13.04 -1.59 2.62
C ASN A 111 -14.01 -2.75 2.37
N HIS A 112 -13.49 -3.92 2.02
CA HIS A 112 -14.22 -5.18 1.91
C HIS A 112 -13.61 -6.23 2.83
N PHE A 113 -14.45 -7.14 3.32
CA PHE A 113 -14.07 -8.23 4.20
C PHE A 113 -14.44 -9.56 3.55
N SER A 114 -13.51 -10.47 3.45
CA SER A 114 -13.65 -11.78 2.81
C SER A 114 -12.41 -12.65 3.08
N THR A 115 -12.06 -13.53 2.16
CA THR A 115 -10.86 -14.36 2.24
C THR A 115 -9.61 -13.58 1.81
N PHE A 116 -8.57 -13.73 2.61
CA PHE A 116 -7.23 -13.21 2.37
C PHE A 116 -6.22 -14.34 2.38
N ALA A 117 -5.17 -14.23 1.57
CA ALA A 117 -3.98 -15.06 1.68
C ALA A 117 -2.77 -14.17 1.99
N ILE A 118 -1.95 -14.57 2.95
CA ILE A 118 -0.71 -13.91 3.31
C ILE A 118 0.44 -14.82 2.90
N ALA A 119 1.35 -14.34 2.06
CA ALA A 119 2.50 -15.10 1.60
C ALA A 119 3.71 -14.21 1.39
N GLU A 120 4.91 -14.80 1.41
CA GLU A 120 6.06 -14.14 0.82
C GLU A 120 5.92 -14.19 -0.70
N ALA A 121 6.18 -13.07 -1.34
CA ALA A 121 6.14 -13.00 -2.79
C ALA A 121 7.19 -12.03 -3.32
N ASN A 122 7.77 -12.39 -4.45
CA ASN A 122 8.65 -11.53 -5.21
C ASN A 122 7.86 -10.88 -6.33
N ASN A 123 8.08 -9.59 -6.56
CA ASN A 123 7.53 -8.95 -7.73
C ASN A 123 8.10 -9.60 -9.00
N THR A 124 7.25 -10.18 -9.84
CA THR A 124 7.63 -10.82 -11.11
C THR A 124 7.78 -9.84 -12.25
N ALA A 125 7.42 -8.59 -12.05
CA ALA A 125 7.49 -7.58 -13.07
C ALA A 125 8.93 -7.29 -13.49
N THR A 126 9.44 -8.11 -14.41
CA THR A 126 10.36 -7.64 -15.42
C THR A 126 9.61 -6.57 -16.20
N ALA A 127 10.13 -5.40 -16.22
CA ALA A 127 9.87 -4.17 -16.94
C ALA A 127 8.86 -4.11 -18.12
N GLU A 128 7.72 -4.82 -18.11
CA GLU A 128 6.67 -4.60 -19.10
C GLU A 128 5.29 -5.10 -18.59
N GLY A 129 4.40 -4.16 -18.30
CA GLY A 129 2.94 -4.33 -18.30
C GLY A 129 2.22 -4.48 -16.97
N THR A 130 1.49 -3.49 -16.60
CA THR A 130 0.26 -3.39 -15.77
C THR A 130 0.18 -4.23 -14.48
N ASP A 131 0.12 -3.82 -13.29
CA ASP A 131 0.30 -2.61 -12.58
C ASP A 131 -0.06 -2.83 -11.11
N ASN A 132 0.85 -2.73 -10.24
CA ASN A 132 0.70 -1.85 -9.12
C ASN A 132 1.53 -0.60 -9.45
N ALA A 133 1.06 0.20 -10.37
CA ALA A 133 1.71 1.40 -10.86
C ALA A 133 2.21 2.28 -9.71
N PHE A 134 1.49 2.26 -8.61
CA PHE A 134 1.77 3.06 -7.44
C PHE A 134 2.95 2.55 -6.60
N GLY A 135 3.04 1.25 -6.32
CA GLY A 135 4.17 0.67 -5.57
C GLY A 135 5.48 0.73 -6.36
N ARG A 136 5.42 0.45 -7.67
CA ARG A 136 6.57 0.58 -8.55
C ARG A 136 7.02 2.02 -8.70
N TYR A 137 6.08 2.93 -8.86
CA TYR A 137 6.34 4.36 -8.86
C TYR A 137 7.13 4.77 -7.61
N ARG A 138 6.67 4.39 -6.43
CA ARG A 138 7.32 4.71 -5.16
C ARG A 138 8.72 4.12 -5.04
N ASP A 139 8.83 2.80 -5.27
CA ASP A 139 10.07 2.07 -5.05
C ASP A 139 11.11 2.35 -6.14
N ASN A 140 10.69 2.47 -7.40
CA ASN A 140 11.56 2.78 -8.52
C ASN A 140 12.06 4.22 -8.43
N VAL A 141 11.19 5.19 -8.18
CA VAL A 141 11.58 6.59 -8.10
C VAL A 141 12.49 6.84 -6.90
N ALA A 142 12.22 6.25 -5.73
CA ALA A 142 13.11 6.35 -4.57
C ALA A 142 14.49 5.76 -4.88
N SER A 143 14.56 4.65 -5.59
CA SER A 143 15.81 4.01 -6.04
C SER A 143 16.53 4.86 -7.09
N GLU A 144 15.81 5.43 -8.06
CA GLU A 144 16.38 6.32 -9.06
C GLU A 144 16.99 7.56 -8.42
N ILE A 145 16.31 8.17 -7.45
CA ILE A 145 16.84 9.31 -6.70
C ILE A 145 18.11 8.92 -5.94
N ALA A 146 18.09 7.80 -5.24
CA ALA A 146 19.24 7.33 -4.44
C ALA A 146 20.49 7.09 -5.33
N ASN A 147 20.28 6.56 -6.54
CA ASN A 147 21.35 6.22 -7.49
C ASN A 147 21.69 7.36 -8.48
N ALA A 148 20.93 8.45 -8.49
CA ALA A 148 21.16 9.56 -9.38
C ALA A 148 22.49 10.26 -9.10
N LYS A 149 23.14 10.75 -10.16
CA LYS A 149 24.35 11.57 -10.04
C LYS A 149 24.02 12.92 -9.41
N ASP A 150 24.96 13.48 -8.70
CA ASP A 150 24.82 14.83 -8.15
C ASP A 150 24.52 15.83 -9.26
N GLY A 151 23.53 16.69 -9.02
CA GLY A 151 23.04 17.66 -9.99
C GLY A 151 22.04 17.10 -11.00
N ALA A 152 21.70 15.83 -10.95
CA ALA A 152 20.70 15.24 -11.84
C ALA A 152 19.28 15.67 -11.48
N THR A 153 18.40 15.60 -12.47
CA THR A 153 16.94 15.67 -12.28
C THR A 153 16.34 14.32 -12.61
N VAL A 154 15.70 13.70 -11.64
CA VAL A 154 14.87 12.50 -11.84
C VAL A 154 13.52 12.97 -12.37
N LYS A 155 13.01 12.30 -13.39
CA LYS A 155 11.73 12.65 -14.02
C LYS A 155 10.70 11.56 -13.78
N ILE A 156 9.54 11.96 -13.27
CA ILE A 156 8.38 11.10 -13.16
C ILE A 156 7.40 11.50 -14.26
N SER A 157 7.26 10.60 -15.24
CA SER A 157 6.27 10.77 -16.30
C SER A 157 4.86 10.58 -15.76
N ARG A 158 3.93 11.27 -16.40
CA ARG A 158 2.52 11.23 -16.09
C ARG A 158 1.99 9.80 -16.14
N ASP A 159 1.50 9.32 -15.00
CA ASP A 159 0.59 8.19 -14.94
C ASP A 159 -0.81 8.72 -14.57
N LYS A 160 -1.82 8.29 -15.32
CA LYS A 160 -3.21 8.75 -15.15
C LYS A 160 -3.78 8.48 -13.77
N ASN A 161 -3.16 7.57 -13.03
CA ASN A 161 -3.65 7.10 -11.72
C ASN A 161 -2.86 7.67 -10.54
N ILE A 162 -1.81 8.47 -10.77
CA ILE A 162 -0.97 8.99 -9.69
C ILE A 162 -1.17 10.50 -9.57
N ASN A 163 -1.95 10.89 -8.58
CA ASN A 163 -2.29 12.29 -8.30
C ASN A 163 -1.62 12.84 -7.05
N ALA A 164 -0.69 12.11 -6.43
CA ALA A 164 -0.02 12.55 -5.22
C ALA A 164 1.40 11.98 -5.14
N LEU A 165 2.32 12.74 -4.56
CA LEU A 165 3.68 12.30 -4.27
C LEU A 165 3.72 11.70 -2.87
N PRO A 166 4.10 10.42 -2.69
CA PRO A 166 4.22 9.81 -1.37
C PRO A 166 5.44 10.35 -0.61
N ASN A 167 5.34 10.34 0.72
CA ASN A 167 6.41 10.84 1.59
C ASN A 167 7.74 10.10 1.37
N ASP A 168 7.73 8.83 1.03
CA ASP A 168 8.95 8.05 0.78
C ASP A 168 9.81 8.66 -0.33
N ILE A 169 9.20 9.18 -1.40
CA ILE A 169 9.90 9.89 -2.47
C ILE A 169 10.43 11.23 -1.97
N MET A 170 9.62 11.97 -1.19
CA MET A 170 10.07 13.22 -0.59
C MET A 170 11.25 12.99 0.36
N GLN A 171 11.21 11.93 1.16
CA GLN A 171 12.31 11.53 2.03
C GLN A 171 13.56 11.08 1.26
N ALA A 172 13.39 10.39 0.13
CA ALA A 172 14.53 10.04 -0.73
C ALA A 172 15.23 11.31 -1.26
N LEU A 173 14.46 12.30 -1.73
CA LEU A 173 14.99 13.61 -2.13
C LEU A 173 15.65 14.37 -0.97
N TYR A 174 15.03 14.36 0.19
CA TYR A 174 15.59 15.00 1.38
C TYR A 174 16.94 14.38 1.78
N LYS A 175 17.10 13.07 1.65
CA LYS A 175 18.37 12.38 1.90
C LYS A 175 19.40 12.63 0.79
N LYS A 176 18.96 12.86 -0.45
CA LYS A 176 19.81 13.10 -1.63
C LYS A 176 19.64 14.55 -2.10
N GLN A 177 20.07 15.51 -1.32
CA GLN A 177 19.85 16.95 -1.53
C GLN A 177 20.48 17.52 -2.80
N THR A 178 21.31 16.77 -3.51
CA THR A 178 21.95 17.17 -4.77
C THR A 178 21.11 16.86 -5.99
N VAL A 179 19.98 16.18 -5.84
CA VAL A 179 19.09 15.73 -6.92
C VAL A 179 17.79 16.51 -6.90
N ALA A 180 17.31 16.90 -8.07
CA ALA A 180 15.98 17.48 -8.28
C ALA A 180 14.98 16.40 -8.74
N LEU A 181 13.69 16.64 -8.51
CA LEU A 181 12.60 15.81 -9.04
C LEU A 181 11.68 16.65 -9.92
N GLU A 182 11.41 16.19 -11.13
CA GLU A 182 10.39 16.73 -12.01
C GLU A 182 9.23 15.76 -12.09
N LEU A 183 8.04 16.20 -11.71
CA LEU A 183 6.80 15.42 -11.69
C LEU A 183 5.80 16.00 -12.68
N GLU A 184 5.35 15.18 -13.62
CA GLU A 184 4.22 15.47 -14.49
C GLU A 184 2.95 14.79 -13.96
N TYR A 185 1.86 15.52 -13.86
CA TYR A 185 0.56 14.99 -13.42
C TYR A 185 -0.61 15.68 -14.10
N THR A 186 -1.79 15.03 -14.04
CA THR A 186 -3.04 15.60 -14.53
C THR A 186 -3.97 15.88 -13.35
N PHE A 187 -4.51 17.07 -13.26
CA PHE A 187 -5.49 17.44 -12.26
C PHE A 187 -6.64 18.21 -12.91
N GLU A 188 -7.89 17.78 -12.68
CA GLU A 188 -9.09 18.35 -13.27
C GLU A 188 -9.01 18.53 -14.81
N GLY A 189 -8.40 17.55 -15.48
CA GLY A 189 -8.24 17.55 -16.94
C GLY A 189 -7.11 18.45 -17.48
N ASN A 190 -6.42 19.19 -16.61
CA ASN A 190 -5.27 20.01 -16.97
C ASN A 190 -3.96 19.29 -16.67
N GLU A 191 -2.96 19.58 -17.50
CA GLU A 191 -1.61 19.03 -17.37
C GLU A 191 -0.72 20.00 -16.60
N TYR A 192 0.00 19.46 -15.63
CA TYR A 192 0.92 20.21 -14.78
C TYR A 192 2.29 19.56 -14.76
N THR A 193 3.31 20.40 -14.62
CA THR A 193 4.67 19.96 -14.32
C THR A 193 5.14 20.73 -13.09
N VAL A 194 5.61 19.98 -12.08
CA VAL A 194 6.19 20.57 -10.87
C VAL A 194 7.61 20.07 -10.73
N THR A 195 8.53 20.99 -10.43
CA THR A 195 9.91 20.64 -10.12
C THR A 195 10.21 20.94 -8.66
N ILE A 196 10.58 19.91 -7.90
CA ILE A 196 11.17 20.05 -6.58
C ILE A 196 12.66 20.25 -6.77
N PRO A 197 13.19 21.44 -6.54
CA PRO A 197 14.62 21.71 -6.77
C PRO A 197 15.50 20.95 -5.79
N ALA A 198 16.73 20.66 -6.19
CA ALA A 198 17.73 20.07 -5.32
C ALA A 198 17.87 20.86 -4.01
N GLY A 199 17.88 20.16 -2.88
CA GLY A 199 17.96 20.73 -1.54
C GLY A 199 16.70 21.46 -1.05
N LYS A 200 15.55 21.28 -1.72
CA LYS A 200 14.27 21.91 -1.34
C LYS A 200 13.19 20.89 -0.92
N ALA A 201 13.52 19.61 -0.90
CA ALA A 201 12.62 18.60 -0.36
C ALA A 201 12.36 18.83 1.14
N GLU A 202 11.16 18.51 1.57
CA GLU A 202 10.72 18.73 2.95
C GLU A 202 10.87 17.47 3.80
N ASP A 203 11.31 17.65 5.06
CA ASP A 203 11.30 16.61 6.08
C ASP A 203 10.13 16.90 7.03
N ASN A 204 8.97 16.37 6.70
CA ASN A 204 7.78 16.53 7.52
C ASN A 204 6.97 15.22 7.58
N ALA A 205 5.94 15.19 8.43
CA ALA A 205 5.11 14.03 8.69
C ALA A 205 3.91 13.91 7.72
N ILE A 206 3.93 14.60 6.59
CA ILE A 206 2.88 14.49 5.58
C ILE A 206 3.05 13.15 4.85
N GLU A 207 2.05 12.29 4.88
CA GLU A 207 2.11 11.00 4.18
C GLU A 207 2.02 11.14 2.66
N TRP A 208 1.27 12.16 2.20
CA TRP A 208 0.94 12.39 0.79
C TRP A 208 0.93 13.86 0.44
N TYR A 209 1.68 14.24 -0.57
CA TYR A 209 1.70 15.59 -1.12
C TYR A 209 0.77 15.66 -2.32
N GLY A 210 -0.39 16.24 -2.15
CA GLY A 210 -1.39 16.42 -3.22
C GLY A 210 -0.94 17.42 -4.29
N PRO A 211 -1.58 17.39 -5.50
CA PRO A 211 -1.22 18.24 -6.62
C PRO A 211 -1.24 19.72 -6.30
N LEU A 212 -2.28 20.18 -5.63
CA LEU A 212 -2.41 21.60 -5.25
C LEU A 212 -1.30 22.04 -4.30
N TYR A 213 -0.96 21.19 -3.32
CA TYR A 213 0.15 21.49 -2.41
C TYR A 213 1.46 21.63 -3.17
N LEU A 214 1.78 20.66 -4.04
CA LEU A 214 3.00 20.70 -4.83
C LEU A 214 3.04 21.91 -5.76
N GLN A 215 1.92 22.27 -6.38
CA GLN A 215 1.83 23.45 -7.24
C GLN A 215 2.02 24.76 -6.46
N MET A 216 1.41 24.87 -5.28
CA MET A 216 1.58 26.06 -4.43
C MET A 216 3.01 26.19 -3.88
N ARG A 217 3.65 25.07 -3.60
CA ARG A 217 4.95 25.04 -2.92
C ARG A 217 6.12 25.15 -3.90
N TYR A 218 6.01 24.50 -5.06
CA TYR A 218 7.10 24.34 -6.03
C TYR A 218 6.71 24.75 -7.45
N GLY A 219 5.43 24.98 -7.75
CA GLY A 219 4.98 25.49 -9.03
C GLY A 219 5.48 26.92 -9.27
N LYS A 220 5.82 27.23 -10.54
CA LYS A 220 6.22 28.57 -10.96
C LYS A 220 5.03 29.31 -11.53
#